data_9355b41f3d531aefddf8f75dbe4196ba
#
_entry.id   9355b41f3d531aefddf8f75dbe4196ba
#
_cell.length_a   1.000
_cell.length_b   1.000
_cell.length_c   1.000
_cell.angle_alpha   90.00
_cell.angle_beta   90.00
_cell.angle_gamma   90.00
#
_symmetry.space_group_name_H-M   'P 1'
#
loop_
_entity.id
_entity.type
_entity.pdbx_description
1 polymer ?
#
loop_
_entity_poly.entity_id
_entity_poly.type
_entity_poly.pdbx_seq_one_letter_code
_entity_poly.pdbx_strand_id
1 'polypeptide(L)'
;LIVKDKMIISDGYNGTPAGFENCCEDENGHTFPFVLHAEANAITKVARSNNSSDGATLYVTSSPCIECSKLIIQAGISRVVFSEYYRLQDGIELLQKAGIQVDFIDPQADESIK
;
A
#
# COMPACT_ATOMS: atom_id res chain seq x y z
N LEU A 1 1.94 3.68 4.55
CA LEU A 1 1.19 4.62 5.40
C LEU A 1 -0.04 5.13 4.70
N ILE A 2 -1.13 5.23 5.43
CA ILE A 2 -2.34 5.91 4.96
C ILE A 2 -2.47 7.21 5.74
N VAL A 3 -2.55 8.32 5.01
CA VAL A 3 -2.57 9.67 5.57
C VAL A 3 -3.83 10.38 5.12
N LYS A 4 -4.52 11.01 6.06
CA LYS A 4 -5.71 11.82 5.79
C LYS A 4 -5.68 13.07 6.66
N ASP A 5 -5.93 14.22 6.04
CA ASP A 5 -5.92 15.52 6.73
C ASP A 5 -4.61 15.75 7.51
N LYS A 6 -3.48 15.39 6.90
CA LYS A 6 -2.14 15.53 7.46
C LYS A 6 -1.88 14.64 8.67
N MET A 7 -2.73 13.64 8.92
CA MET A 7 -2.55 12.70 10.03
C MET A 7 -2.39 11.28 9.48
N ILE A 8 -1.44 10.54 10.04
CA ILE A 8 -1.29 9.12 9.75
C ILE A 8 -2.45 8.39 10.43
N ILE A 9 -3.30 7.75 9.65
CA ILE A 9 -4.45 7.00 10.20
C ILE A 9 -4.22 5.50 10.19
N SER A 10 -3.23 5.01 9.44
CA SER A 10 -2.86 3.60 9.44
C SER A 10 -1.47 3.41 8.91
N ASP A 11 -0.86 2.31 9.30
CA ASP A 11 0.39 1.82 8.74
C ASP A 11 0.25 0.34 8.39
N GLY A 12 1.17 -0.17 7.60
CA GLY A 12 1.19 -1.58 7.27
C GLY A 12 2.55 -2.02 6.77
N TYR A 13 2.80 -3.29 6.90
CA TYR A 13 3.96 -3.97 6.37
C TYR A 13 3.53 -5.38 5.95
N ASN A 14 4.36 -6.03 5.16
CA ASN A 14 4.08 -7.41 4.77
C ASN A 14 4.07 -8.28 6.02
N GLY A 15 3.00 -9.02 6.23
CA GLY A 15 2.88 -9.82 7.43
C GLY A 15 1.72 -10.79 7.41
N THR A 16 1.65 -11.62 8.44
CA THR A 16 0.59 -12.60 8.60
C THR A 16 -0.66 -11.95 9.20
N PRO A 17 -1.84 -12.59 9.05
CA PRO A 17 -3.05 -12.09 9.70
C PRO A 17 -2.91 -12.03 11.22
N ALA A 18 -3.72 -11.19 11.85
CA ALA A 18 -3.71 -11.04 13.30
C ALA A 18 -3.94 -12.38 14.00
N GLY A 19 -3.12 -12.67 15.00
CA GLY A 19 -3.21 -13.90 15.77
C GLY A 19 -2.38 -15.07 15.23
N PHE A 20 -1.81 -14.91 14.03
CA PHE A 20 -0.93 -15.93 13.45
C PHE A 20 0.51 -15.68 13.87
N GLU A 21 1.32 -16.75 13.88
CA GLU A 21 2.75 -16.59 14.04
C GLU A 21 3.29 -15.72 12.89
N ASN A 22 4.16 -14.76 13.22
CA ASN A 22 4.70 -13.85 12.21
C ASN A 22 5.83 -14.51 11.42
N CYS A 23 5.47 -15.52 10.64
CA CYS A 23 6.36 -16.24 9.74
C CYS A 23 5.75 -16.20 8.34
N CYS A 24 6.38 -15.43 7.44
CA CYS A 24 5.84 -15.17 6.12
C CYS A 24 6.24 -16.19 5.07
N GLU A 25 7.30 -16.96 5.32
CA GLU A 25 7.84 -17.89 4.34
C GLU A 25 8.00 -19.28 4.93
N ASP A 26 7.84 -20.29 4.05
CA ASP A 26 8.12 -21.66 4.42
C ASP A 26 9.64 -21.91 4.41
N GLU A 27 10.07 -23.14 4.76
CA GLU A 27 11.48 -23.53 4.82
C GLU A 27 12.19 -23.46 3.47
N ASN A 28 11.46 -23.36 2.37
CA ASN A 28 12.01 -23.23 1.01
C ASN A 28 12.00 -21.78 0.50
N GLY A 29 11.65 -20.81 1.35
CA GLY A 29 11.62 -19.40 0.98
C GLY A 29 10.37 -18.96 0.20
N HIS A 30 9.35 -19.81 0.11
CA HIS A 30 8.11 -19.45 -0.55
C HIS A 30 7.18 -18.73 0.42
N THR A 31 6.63 -17.60 -0.03
CA THR A 31 5.67 -16.83 0.77
C THR A 31 4.38 -17.63 0.95
N PHE A 32 3.90 -17.72 2.19
CA PHE A 32 2.61 -18.35 2.46
C PHE A 32 1.49 -17.58 1.79
N PRO A 33 0.47 -18.27 1.25
CA PRO A 33 -0.63 -17.60 0.54
C PRO A 33 -1.50 -16.69 1.43
N PHE A 34 -1.43 -16.83 2.76
CA PHE A 34 -2.20 -16.01 3.69
C PHE A 34 -1.47 -14.73 4.13
N VAL A 35 -0.26 -14.49 3.63
CA VAL A 35 0.49 -13.26 3.96
C VAL A 35 -0.16 -12.07 3.28
N LEU A 36 -0.36 -11.00 4.06
CA LEU A 36 -0.90 -9.75 3.56
C LEU A 36 0.22 -8.86 3.04
N HIS A 37 0.01 -8.25 1.88
CA HIS A 37 0.86 -7.15 1.45
C HIS A 37 0.66 -5.93 2.37
N ALA A 38 1.66 -5.06 2.43
CA ALA A 38 1.61 -3.88 3.30
C ALA A 38 0.37 -3.03 3.07
N GLU A 39 -0.03 -2.84 1.81
CA GLU A 39 -1.20 -2.05 1.45
C GLU A 39 -2.49 -2.67 1.98
N ALA A 40 -2.67 -3.97 1.79
CA ALA A 40 -3.84 -4.68 2.29
C ALA A 40 -3.89 -4.64 3.81
N ASN A 41 -2.74 -4.78 4.47
CA ASN A 41 -2.64 -4.71 5.92
C ASN A 41 -3.08 -3.32 6.43
N ALA A 42 -2.57 -2.26 5.83
CA ALA A 42 -2.93 -0.90 6.23
C ALA A 42 -4.42 -0.61 6.02
N ILE A 43 -4.98 -1.04 4.90
CA ILE A 43 -6.40 -0.83 4.57
C ILE A 43 -7.31 -1.58 5.55
N THR A 44 -6.99 -2.83 5.84
CA THR A 44 -7.82 -3.63 6.75
C THR A 44 -7.75 -3.15 8.19
N LYS A 45 -6.62 -2.55 8.61
CA LYS A 45 -6.53 -1.90 9.91
C LYS A 45 -7.48 -0.70 10.00
N VAL A 46 -7.58 0.09 8.93
CA VAL A 46 -8.56 1.20 8.89
C VAL A 46 -9.97 0.66 9.04
N ALA A 47 -10.28 -0.46 8.41
CA ALA A 47 -11.60 -1.08 8.49
C ALA A 47 -11.99 -1.49 9.92
N ARG A 48 -11.01 -1.76 10.78
CA ARG A 48 -11.25 -2.10 12.19
C ARG A 48 -11.22 -0.88 13.11
N SER A 49 -10.92 0.30 12.58
CA SER A 49 -10.83 1.54 13.35
C SER A 49 -12.07 2.39 13.15
N ASN A 50 -12.11 3.54 13.81
CA ASN A 50 -13.14 4.54 13.61
C ASN A 50 -12.78 5.53 12.50
N ASN A 51 -11.65 5.33 11.83
CA ASN A 51 -11.22 6.19 10.73
C ASN A 51 -11.77 5.70 9.39
N SER A 52 -11.72 6.57 8.40
CA SER A 52 -12.11 6.24 7.03
C SER A 52 -10.93 6.51 6.10
N SER A 53 -10.68 5.59 5.17
CA SER A 53 -9.68 5.78 4.13
C SER A 53 -10.19 6.60 2.93
N ASP A 54 -11.47 6.95 2.93
CA ASP A 54 -12.06 7.72 1.82
C ASP A 54 -11.37 9.07 1.66
N GLY A 55 -10.86 9.34 0.46
CA GLY A 55 -10.13 10.57 0.17
C GLY A 55 -8.69 10.62 0.69
N ALA A 56 -8.19 9.53 1.28
CA ALA A 56 -6.85 9.48 1.86
C ALA A 56 -5.76 9.32 0.79
N THR A 57 -4.51 9.51 1.23
CA THR A 57 -3.31 9.24 0.43
C THR A 57 -2.60 8.01 0.99
N LEU A 58 -2.20 7.10 0.11
CA LEU A 58 -1.39 5.94 0.46
C LEU A 58 0.06 6.18 0.04
N TYR A 59 0.97 6.08 1.00
CA TYR A 59 2.41 6.11 0.75
C TYR A 59 2.96 4.69 0.89
N VAL A 60 3.58 4.20 -0.17
CA VAL A 60 4.11 2.83 -0.22
C VAL A 60 5.48 2.83 -0.87
N THR A 61 6.36 1.91 -0.47
CA THR A 61 7.71 1.85 -1.04
C THR A 61 7.69 1.39 -2.48
N SER A 62 7.04 0.28 -2.76
CA SER A 62 6.96 -0.30 -4.10
C SER A 62 5.55 -0.09 -4.68
N SER A 63 5.45 0.19 -5.96
CA SER A 63 4.15 0.41 -6.59
C SER A 63 3.23 -0.80 -6.38
N PRO A 64 1.93 -0.59 -6.16
CA PRO A 64 1.02 -1.67 -5.81
C PRO A 64 0.84 -2.69 -6.95
N CYS A 65 0.71 -3.97 -6.58
CA CYS A 65 0.29 -5.00 -7.52
C CYS A 65 -1.19 -4.82 -7.87
N ILE A 66 -1.65 -5.57 -8.87
CA ILE A 66 -3.05 -5.46 -9.32
C ILE A 66 -4.04 -5.80 -8.20
N GLU A 67 -3.73 -6.78 -7.37
CA GLU A 67 -4.63 -7.18 -6.28
C GLU A 67 -4.77 -6.08 -5.23
N CYS A 68 -3.65 -5.46 -4.83
CA CYS A 68 -3.69 -4.35 -3.89
C CYS A 68 -4.33 -3.10 -4.51
N SER A 69 -4.14 -2.88 -5.80
CA SER A 69 -4.76 -1.74 -6.49
C SER A 69 -6.29 -1.82 -6.46
N LYS A 70 -6.85 -3.02 -6.58
CA LYS A 70 -8.30 -3.20 -6.44
C LYS A 70 -8.79 -2.76 -5.06
N LEU A 71 -8.05 -3.15 -4.02
CA LEU A 71 -8.40 -2.78 -2.64
C LEU A 71 -8.28 -1.28 -2.42
N ILE A 72 -7.24 -0.66 -2.97
CA ILE A 72 -7.02 0.78 -2.88
C ILE A 72 -8.20 1.55 -3.48
N ILE A 73 -8.65 1.12 -4.65
CA ILE A 73 -9.80 1.73 -5.33
C ILE A 73 -11.05 1.61 -4.46
N GLN A 74 -11.34 0.41 -3.98
CA GLN A 74 -12.55 0.16 -3.17
C GLN A 74 -12.51 0.86 -1.82
N ALA A 75 -11.31 1.10 -1.29
CA ALA A 75 -11.14 1.82 -0.02
C ALA A 75 -11.34 3.33 -0.14
N GLY A 76 -11.51 3.86 -1.35
CA GLY A 76 -11.74 5.28 -1.58
C GLY A 76 -10.47 6.13 -1.52
N ILE A 77 -9.30 5.52 -1.55
CA ILE A 77 -8.03 6.25 -1.55
C ILE A 77 -7.92 7.06 -2.84
N SER A 78 -7.57 8.34 -2.72
CA SER A 78 -7.56 9.26 -3.85
C SER A 78 -6.18 9.46 -4.48
N ARG A 79 -5.11 9.13 -3.75
CA ARG A 79 -3.74 9.34 -4.22
C ARG A 79 -2.83 8.22 -3.70
N VAL A 80 -1.93 7.76 -4.56
CA VAL A 80 -0.90 6.77 -4.22
C VAL A 80 0.46 7.35 -4.56
N VAL A 81 1.39 7.30 -3.60
CA VAL A 81 2.75 7.80 -3.75
C VAL A 81 3.71 6.64 -3.50
N PHE A 82 4.64 6.40 -4.41
CA PHE A 82 5.60 5.31 -4.27
C PHE A 82 6.99 5.74 -4.72
N SER A 83 8.02 5.01 -4.29
CA SER A 83 9.42 5.33 -4.58
C SER A 83 10.15 4.29 -5.41
N GLU A 84 9.55 3.14 -5.67
CA GLU A 84 10.11 2.08 -6.50
C GLU A 84 9.01 1.48 -7.36
N TYR A 85 9.35 1.12 -8.60
CA TYR A 85 8.42 0.41 -9.47
C TYR A 85 8.45 -1.08 -9.16
N TYR A 86 7.26 -1.66 -8.96
CA TYR A 86 7.09 -3.10 -8.96
C TYR A 86 7.32 -3.63 -10.38
N ARG A 87 7.77 -4.88 -10.50
CA ARG A 87 8.08 -5.49 -11.81
C ARG A 87 6.91 -5.47 -12.80
N LEU A 88 5.66 -5.52 -12.30
CA LEU A 88 4.46 -5.43 -13.11
C LEU A 88 3.79 -4.09 -12.83
N GLN A 89 3.40 -3.39 -13.89
CA GLN A 89 2.81 -2.07 -13.75
C GLN A 89 1.30 -2.04 -14.06
N ASP A 90 0.68 -3.22 -14.17
CA ASP A 90 -0.75 -3.33 -14.38
C ASP A 90 -1.57 -2.73 -13.22
N GLY A 91 -1.03 -2.80 -12.00
CA GLY A 91 -1.65 -2.15 -10.84
C GLY A 91 -1.73 -0.64 -10.98
N ILE A 92 -0.63 -0.01 -11.41
CA ILE A 92 -0.59 1.44 -11.65
C ILE A 92 -1.60 1.82 -12.74
N GLU A 93 -1.64 1.06 -13.81
CA GLU A 93 -2.57 1.31 -14.92
C GLU A 93 -4.02 1.25 -14.45
N LEU A 94 -4.33 0.30 -13.59
CA LEU A 94 -5.67 0.17 -13.02
C LEU A 94 -6.02 1.37 -12.13
N LEU A 95 -5.09 1.82 -11.29
CA LEU A 95 -5.29 3.00 -10.45
C LEU A 95 -5.56 4.25 -11.27
N GLN A 96 -4.78 4.45 -12.32
CA GLN A 96 -4.94 5.60 -13.21
C GLN A 96 -6.28 5.55 -13.94
N LYS A 97 -6.69 4.37 -14.39
CA LYS A 97 -7.98 4.17 -15.04
C LYS A 97 -9.15 4.49 -14.10
N ALA A 98 -8.97 4.26 -12.81
CA ALA A 98 -9.96 4.59 -11.78
C ALA A 98 -9.96 6.07 -11.41
N GLY A 99 -9.05 6.87 -11.96
CA GLY A 99 -8.96 8.31 -11.65
C GLY A 99 -8.15 8.63 -10.39
N ILE A 100 -7.40 7.67 -9.87
CA ILE A 100 -6.55 7.89 -8.70
C ILE A 100 -5.26 8.56 -9.15
N GLN A 101 -4.84 9.60 -8.42
CA GLN A 101 -3.58 10.27 -8.67
C GLN A 101 -2.44 9.36 -8.23
N VAL A 102 -1.49 9.11 -9.14
CA VAL A 102 -0.34 8.25 -8.87
C VAL A 102 0.93 9.05 -9.06
N ASP A 103 1.75 9.15 -8.01
CA ASP A 103 2.97 9.93 -8.02
C ASP A 103 4.18 9.08 -7.65
N PHE A 104 5.21 9.16 -8.46
CA PHE A 104 6.51 8.57 -8.18
C PHE A 104 7.40 9.61 -7.51
N ILE A 105 8.04 9.22 -6.39
CA ILE A 105 9.02 10.06 -5.70
C ILE A 105 10.37 9.40 -5.81
N ASP A 106 11.36 10.11 -6.38
CA ASP A 106 12.73 9.64 -6.42
C ASP A 106 13.41 10.03 -5.11
N PRO A 107 13.78 9.06 -4.24
CA PRO A 107 14.44 9.39 -2.98
C PRO A 107 15.76 10.13 -3.15
N GLN A 108 16.43 9.96 -4.29
CA GLN A 108 17.70 10.63 -4.56
C GLN A 108 17.55 12.08 -4.96
N ALA A 109 16.37 12.47 -5.49
CA ALA A 109 16.10 13.85 -5.83
C ALA A 109 16.08 14.75 -4.58
N ASP A 110 15.66 14.19 -3.43
CA ASP A 110 15.63 14.94 -2.16
C ASP A 110 17.02 15.31 -1.68
N GLU A 111 18.03 14.51 -1.97
CA GLU A 111 19.42 14.78 -1.59
C GLU A 111 19.99 15.96 -2.37
N SER A 112 19.52 16.18 -3.58
CA SER A 112 20.01 17.28 -4.43
C SER A 112 19.49 18.65 -4.00
N ILE A 113 18.49 18.70 -3.16
CA ILE A 113 17.86 19.93 -2.68
C ILE A 113 18.56 20.49 -1.43
N LYS A 114 19.36 19.67 -0.80
CA LYS A 114 20.04 20.05 0.47
C LYS A 114 21.17 21.01 0.28
#